data_583c761cd214d4807780d71976becb93
#
_entry.id   583c761cd214d4807780d71976becb93
#
_cell.length_a   1.000
_cell.length_b   1.000
_cell.length_c   1.000
_cell.angle_alpha   90.00
_cell.angle_beta   90.00
_cell.angle_gamma   90.00
#
_symmetry.space_group_name_H-M   'P 1'
#
loop_
_entity.id
_entity.type
_entity.pdbx_description
1 polymer ?
#
loop_
_entity_poly.entity_id
_entity_poly.type
_entity_poly.pdbx_seq_one_letter_code
_entity_poly.pdbx_strand_id
1 'polypeptide(L)'
;LKKDGVEINPSLSLTLRRATRETGIATADFNPVTAADGSDIEASDGDTFDQPAIPYAAVYPYNKVYETESGHIQEFDDTAGHERIHERHRTGTSYEIGPSGTRTDIIKGDHFTVLSNHNKVSIGGDSDLSMDGRHKIYINKSNTANNHYDIQVGTGASINIQVDSGDVNLVTTTGKINMNSGGDYNLKVGGNFRLEVAGDMLSNIEGSNTENTTGAKTIRGATIDLNP
;
A
#
# COMPACT_ATOMS: atom_id res chain seq x y z
N LEU A 1 -5.12 43.37 -23.41
CA LEU A 1 -5.45 42.00 -23.73
C LEU A 1 -6.65 41.57 -22.88
N LYS A 2 -7.71 41.05 -23.52
CA LYS A 2 -8.88 40.49 -22.85
C LYS A 2 -8.87 38.98 -23.07
N LYS A 3 -8.99 38.19 -22.02
CA LYS A 3 -9.27 36.76 -22.12
C LYS A 3 -10.50 36.51 -21.24
N ASP A 4 -11.49 35.88 -21.81
CA ASP A 4 -12.76 35.51 -21.14
C ASP A 4 -13.53 36.72 -20.53
N GLY A 5 -13.43 37.90 -21.16
CA GLY A 5 -14.15 39.12 -20.77
C GLY A 5 -13.48 39.92 -19.65
N VAL A 6 -12.40 39.44 -19.08
CA VAL A 6 -11.64 40.13 -18.03
C VAL A 6 -10.45 40.86 -18.61
N GLU A 7 -10.30 42.14 -18.28
CA GLU A 7 -9.15 42.93 -18.69
C GLU A 7 -7.88 42.47 -17.99
N ILE A 8 -6.94 41.88 -18.74
CA ILE A 8 -5.66 41.44 -18.18
C ILE A 8 -4.72 42.63 -18.21
N ASN A 9 -4.44 43.19 -17.05
CA ASN A 9 -3.38 44.17 -16.90
C ASN A 9 -2.02 43.45 -17.00
N PRO A 10 -1.22 43.71 -18.07
CA PRO A 10 0.05 43.01 -18.25
C PRO A 10 1.10 43.33 -17.18
N SER A 11 0.89 44.37 -16.38
CA SER A 11 1.77 44.73 -15.24
C SER A 11 1.42 43.96 -13.96
N LEU A 12 0.29 43.24 -13.91
CA LEU A 12 -0.02 42.34 -12.79
C LEU A 12 0.83 41.09 -12.89
N SER A 13 1.48 40.72 -11.79
CA SER A 13 2.21 39.46 -11.73
C SER A 13 1.29 38.26 -11.99
N LEU A 14 1.84 37.17 -12.51
CA LEU A 14 1.10 35.90 -12.68
C LEU A 14 0.42 35.45 -11.38
N THR A 15 1.06 35.72 -10.25
CA THR A 15 0.55 35.49 -8.90
C THR A 15 -0.79 36.18 -8.63
N LEU A 16 -0.90 37.50 -8.98
CA LEU A 16 -2.13 38.25 -8.78
C LEU A 16 -3.24 37.76 -9.74
N ARG A 17 -2.88 37.39 -10.96
CA ARG A 17 -3.82 36.83 -11.94
C ARG A 17 -4.47 35.54 -11.45
N ARG A 18 -3.74 34.70 -10.73
CA ARG A 18 -4.28 33.47 -10.18
C ARG A 18 -5.08 33.72 -8.91
N ALA A 19 -4.62 34.54 -7.97
CA ALA A 19 -5.35 34.90 -6.76
C ALA A 19 -6.71 35.55 -7.07
N THR A 20 -6.85 36.24 -8.22
CA THR A 20 -8.12 36.83 -8.64
C THR A 20 -8.95 35.90 -9.53
N ARG A 21 -8.32 34.84 -10.10
CA ARG A 21 -8.94 34.07 -11.16
C ARG A 21 -9.80 32.94 -10.67
N GLU A 22 -9.44 32.24 -9.60
CA GLU A 22 -10.22 31.08 -9.15
C GLU A 22 -9.74 30.47 -7.84
N THR A 23 -10.46 30.69 -6.77
CA THR A 23 -10.45 29.83 -5.59
C THR A 23 -10.97 28.42 -5.93
N GLY A 24 -11.72 28.23 -7.03
CA GLY A 24 -12.32 26.96 -7.40
C GLY A 24 -11.38 25.94 -8.03
N ILE A 25 -10.34 26.35 -8.79
CA ILE A 25 -9.40 25.38 -9.39
C ILE A 25 -8.49 24.76 -8.32
N ALA A 26 -8.06 25.53 -7.35
CA ALA A 26 -7.22 25.00 -6.28
C ALA A 26 -7.96 23.98 -5.40
N THR A 27 -9.26 24.14 -5.22
CA THR A 27 -10.10 23.22 -4.44
C THR A 27 -10.64 22.04 -5.25
N ALA A 28 -10.88 22.21 -6.56
CA ALA A 28 -11.38 21.14 -7.43
C ALA A 28 -10.36 20.02 -7.70
N ASP A 29 -9.07 20.32 -7.57
CA ASP A 29 -8.01 19.34 -7.83
C ASP A 29 -7.82 18.32 -6.70
N PHE A 30 -8.43 18.58 -5.57
CA PHE A 30 -8.30 17.79 -4.36
C PHE A 30 -9.62 17.17 -3.89
N ASN A 31 -10.53 16.94 -4.80
CA ASN A 31 -11.62 16.02 -4.48
C ASN A 31 -11.00 14.69 -4.04
N PRO A 32 -11.53 14.07 -2.99
CA PRO A 32 -11.08 12.77 -2.56
C PRO A 32 -10.93 11.85 -3.77
N VAL A 33 -9.81 11.15 -3.87
CA VAL A 33 -9.64 10.14 -4.91
C VAL A 33 -10.64 9.05 -4.58
N THR A 34 -11.65 8.87 -5.42
CA THR A 34 -12.62 7.80 -5.28
C THR A 34 -12.19 6.59 -6.08
N ALA A 35 -12.68 5.42 -5.72
CA ALA A 35 -12.58 4.20 -6.52
C ALA A 35 -13.24 4.40 -7.90
N ALA A 36 -13.01 3.49 -8.85
CA ALA A 36 -13.50 3.60 -10.21
C ALA A 36 -15.03 3.65 -10.33
N ASP A 37 -15.74 3.14 -9.36
CA ASP A 37 -17.22 3.15 -9.24
C ASP A 37 -17.77 4.40 -8.52
N GLY A 38 -16.89 5.29 -8.07
CA GLY A 38 -17.24 6.51 -7.35
C GLY A 38 -17.43 6.35 -5.86
N SER A 39 -17.20 5.16 -5.30
CA SER A 39 -17.19 4.93 -3.85
C SER A 39 -15.91 5.48 -3.19
N ASP A 40 -15.95 5.65 -1.88
CA ASP A 40 -14.77 5.97 -1.09
C ASP A 40 -13.76 4.80 -1.16
N ILE A 41 -12.47 5.10 -1.14
CA ILE A 41 -11.43 4.08 -1.08
C ILE A 41 -11.33 3.57 0.36
N GLU A 42 -11.50 2.27 0.55
CA GLU A 42 -11.26 1.65 1.85
C GLU A 42 -9.77 1.58 2.16
N ALA A 43 -9.40 1.97 3.36
CA ALA A 43 -8.07 1.74 3.91
C ALA A 43 -7.93 0.27 4.37
N SER A 44 -6.71 -0.18 4.61
CA SER A 44 -6.41 -1.57 5.01
C SER A 44 -7.00 -1.98 6.38
N ASP A 45 -7.35 -1.03 7.21
CA ASP A 45 -8.00 -1.20 8.52
C ASP A 45 -9.54 -1.24 8.45
N GLY A 46 -10.12 -1.02 7.27
CA GLY A 46 -11.56 -0.99 7.02
C GLY A 46 -12.18 0.40 7.14
N ASP A 47 -11.38 1.42 7.42
CA ASP A 47 -11.80 2.81 7.37
C ASP A 47 -11.66 3.39 5.96
N THR A 48 -12.13 4.62 5.75
CA THR A 48 -11.96 5.33 4.48
C THR A 48 -10.53 5.86 4.37
N PHE A 49 -9.92 5.74 3.18
CA PHE A 49 -8.64 6.38 2.90
C PHE A 49 -8.83 7.89 2.77
N ASP A 50 -8.60 8.61 3.87
CA ASP A 50 -8.72 10.05 3.94
C ASP A 50 -7.41 10.75 3.56
N GLN A 51 -7.46 11.57 2.50
CA GLN A 51 -6.34 12.46 2.22
C GLN A 51 -6.39 13.72 3.10
N PRO A 52 -5.24 14.33 3.44
CA PRO A 52 -5.23 15.57 4.22
C PRO A 52 -6.02 16.69 3.54
N ALA A 53 -6.69 17.51 4.35
CA ALA A 53 -7.36 18.71 3.85
C ALA A 53 -6.35 19.68 3.21
N ILE A 54 -6.80 20.37 2.15
CA ILE A 54 -5.98 21.34 1.45
C ILE A 54 -5.82 22.60 2.28
N PRO A 55 -4.58 23.04 2.53
CA PRO A 55 -4.33 24.24 3.32
C PRO A 55 -4.53 25.54 2.53
N TYR A 56 -5.08 25.52 1.32
CA TYR A 56 -5.15 26.69 0.45
C TYR A 56 -6.00 27.84 1.03
N ALA A 57 -5.35 28.93 1.34
CA ALA A 57 -5.96 30.20 1.69
C ALA A 57 -5.04 31.38 1.30
N ALA A 58 -4.51 31.32 0.07
CA ALA A 58 -3.50 32.22 -0.43
C ALA A 58 -3.90 33.70 -0.36
N VAL A 59 -3.02 34.52 0.22
CA VAL A 59 -3.18 35.98 0.36
C VAL A 59 -2.05 36.70 -0.38
N TYR A 60 -2.39 37.58 -1.30
CA TYR A 60 -1.41 38.45 -1.96
C TYR A 60 -0.81 39.44 -0.93
N PRO A 61 0.52 39.68 -0.94
CA PRO A 61 1.52 39.29 -1.94
C PRO A 61 2.32 37.99 -1.60
N TYR A 62 1.85 37.20 -0.67
CA TYR A 62 2.60 36.06 -0.14
C TYR A 62 2.59 34.83 -1.08
N ASN A 63 1.61 34.76 -1.96
CA ASN A 63 1.48 33.67 -2.94
C ASN A 63 2.23 34.01 -4.25
N LYS A 64 3.13 33.12 -4.69
CA LYS A 64 3.92 33.21 -5.90
C LYS A 64 3.59 32.02 -6.80
N VAL A 65 2.98 32.27 -7.96
CA VAL A 65 2.54 31.23 -8.89
C VAL A 65 3.19 31.44 -10.25
N TYR A 66 3.77 30.36 -10.78
CA TYR A 66 4.15 30.24 -12.18
C TYR A 66 3.19 29.28 -12.88
N GLU A 67 2.48 29.78 -13.89
CA GLU A 67 1.55 28.99 -14.70
C GLU A 67 1.97 29.05 -16.16
N THR A 68 2.04 27.88 -16.82
CA THR A 68 2.32 27.79 -18.26
C THR A 68 1.04 27.97 -19.08
N GLU A 69 1.17 28.23 -20.40
CA GLU A 69 0.03 28.35 -21.30
C GLU A 69 -0.82 27.07 -21.35
N SER A 70 -0.21 25.91 -21.17
CA SER A 70 -0.89 24.61 -21.14
C SER A 70 -1.52 24.25 -19.80
N GLY A 71 -1.35 25.09 -18.76
CA GLY A 71 -1.97 24.90 -17.45
C GLY A 71 -1.15 24.06 -16.46
N HIS A 72 0.17 23.93 -16.63
CA HIS A 72 1.06 23.43 -15.59
C HIS A 72 1.31 24.53 -14.58
N ILE A 73 1.42 24.16 -13.30
CA ILE A 73 1.50 25.10 -12.20
C ILE A 73 2.65 24.74 -11.28
N GLN A 74 3.39 25.77 -10.83
CA GLN A 74 4.30 25.71 -9.70
C GLN A 74 3.97 26.88 -8.77
N GLU A 75 3.76 26.60 -7.50
CA GLU A 75 3.29 27.57 -6.52
C GLU A 75 4.08 27.47 -5.23
N PHE A 76 4.44 28.64 -4.71
CA PHE A 76 5.01 28.85 -3.38
C PHE A 76 4.12 29.85 -2.66
N ASP A 77 3.49 29.42 -1.59
CA ASP A 77 2.61 30.24 -0.76
C ASP A 77 3.25 30.42 0.61
N ASP A 78 3.56 31.67 0.96
CA ASP A 78 4.09 32.07 2.25
C ASP A 78 2.99 32.71 3.15
N THR A 79 1.71 32.48 2.84
CA THR A 79 0.60 32.98 3.67
C THR A 79 0.65 32.31 5.03
N ALA A 80 0.72 33.12 6.10
CA ALA A 80 0.91 32.65 7.47
C ALA A 80 -0.16 31.65 7.90
N GLY A 81 0.26 30.46 8.33
CA GLY A 81 -0.59 29.33 8.72
C GLY A 81 -1.14 28.54 7.55
N HIS A 82 -0.82 28.91 6.31
CA HIS A 82 -1.25 28.24 5.06
C HIS A 82 -0.08 28.09 4.09
N GLU A 83 1.13 28.09 4.61
CA GLU A 83 2.36 27.95 3.82
C GLU A 83 2.33 26.63 3.06
N ARG A 84 2.67 26.67 1.75
CA ARG A 84 2.71 25.45 0.96
C ARG A 84 3.62 25.55 -0.25
N ILE A 85 4.09 24.39 -0.70
CA ILE A 85 4.71 24.16 -1.99
C ILE A 85 3.79 23.25 -2.79
N HIS A 86 3.39 23.69 -3.98
CA HIS A 86 2.48 22.91 -4.85
C HIS A 86 3.01 22.89 -6.28
N GLU A 87 3.10 21.69 -6.85
CA GLU A 87 3.42 21.49 -8.26
C GLU A 87 2.38 20.58 -8.91
N ARG A 88 1.86 21.01 -10.07
CA ARG A 88 0.74 20.34 -10.73
C ARG A 88 0.93 20.26 -12.24
N HIS A 89 0.77 19.07 -12.78
CA HIS A 89 0.57 18.85 -14.20
C HIS A 89 -0.87 19.20 -14.61
N ARG A 90 -1.09 19.64 -15.85
CA ARG A 90 -2.42 20.03 -16.37
C ARG A 90 -3.48 18.91 -16.26
N THR A 91 -3.08 17.64 -16.19
CA THR A 91 -3.99 16.48 -16.05
C THR A 91 -4.41 16.21 -14.61
N GLY A 92 -3.90 16.98 -13.65
CA GLY A 92 -4.21 16.83 -12.24
C GLY A 92 -3.21 16.00 -11.42
N THR A 93 -2.20 15.39 -12.05
CA THR A 93 -1.07 14.80 -11.31
C THR A 93 -0.31 15.91 -10.60
N SER A 94 -0.13 15.80 -9.30
CA SER A 94 0.44 16.85 -8.46
C SER A 94 1.13 16.32 -7.22
N TYR A 95 1.96 17.14 -6.61
CA TYR A 95 2.32 16.99 -5.21
C TYR A 95 2.16 18.30 -4.46
N GLU A 96 1.88 18.19 -3.18
CA GLU A 96 1.77 19.33 -2.28
C GLU A 96 2.50 19.05 -0.97
N ILE A 97 3.15 20.06 -0.41
CA ILE A 97 3.70 20.06 0.94
C ILE A 97 2.99 21.19 1.69
N GLY A 98 2.20 20.85 2.70
CA GLY A 98 1.43 21.79 3.50
C GLY A 98 2.19 22.38 4.69
N PRO A 99 1.55 23.26 5.48
CA PRO A 99 2.20 24.02 6.55
C PRO A 99 2.75 23.14 7.68
N SER A 100 2.22 21.94 7.88
CA SER A 100 2.73 20.95 8.83
C SER A 100 3.91 20.12 8.31
N GLY A 101 4.32 20.32 7.05
CA GLY A 101 5.29 19.48 6.37
C GLY A 101 4.71 18.17 5.81
N THR A 102 3.41 17.94 5.91
CA THR A 102 2.73 16.80 5.30
C THR A 102 2.85 16.90 3.79
N ARG A 103 3.32 15.84 3.15
CA ARG A 103 3.39 15.72 1.71
C ARG A 103 2.30 14.79 1.19
N THR A 104 1.59 15.26 0.17
CA THR A 104 0.58 14.48 -0.55
C THR A 104 0.98 14.40 -2.02
N ASP A 105 1.06 13.19 -2.57
CA ASP A 105 1.30 12.94 -4.00
C ASP A 105 0.03 12.35 -4.62
N ILE A 106 -0.49 13.00 -5.66
CA ILE A 106 -1.67 12.54 -6.42
C ILE A 106 -1.24 12.23 -7.85
N ILE A 107 -1.41 11.00 -8.27
CA ILE A 107 -1.03 10.53 -9.60
C ILE A 107 -2.28 10.08 -10.33
N LYS A 108 -2.68 10.82 -11.37
CA LYS A 108 -3.87 10.54 -12.18
C LYS A 108 -3.62 9.54 -13.32
N GLY A 109 -2.39 9.15 -13.52
CA GLY A 109 -1.99 8.16 -14.51
C GLY A 109 -1.14 7.06 -13.88
N ASP A 110 -0.37 6.36 -14.67
CA ASP A 110 0.55 5.33 -14.18
C ASP A 110 1.73 5.94 -13.42
N HIS A 111 2.20 5.23 -12.40
CA HIS A 111 3.40 5.58 -11.66
C HIS A 111 4.49 4.52 -11.86
N PHE A 112 5.65 4.93 -12.35
CA PHE A 112 6.82 4.08 -12.53
C PHE A 112 7.97 4.55 -11.63
N THR A 113 8.48 3.65 -10.78
CA THR A 113 9.70 3.89 -10.00
C THR A 113 10.77 2.91 -10.44
N VAL A 114 11.88 3.41 -10.99
CA VAL A 114 13.02 2.62 -11.43
C VAL A 114 14.25 3.02 -10.63
N LEU A 115 14.80 2.07 -9.88
CA LEU A 115 15.98 2.29 -9.06
C LEU A 115 17.10 1.37 -9.56
N SER A 116 18.22 1.94 -9.96
CA SER A 116 19.39 1.18 -10.41
C SER A 116 20.22 0.62 -9.26
N ASN A 117 19.93 1.04 -8.04
CA ASN A 117 20.64 0.68 -6.83
C ASN A 117 19.66 0.38 -5.68
N HIS A 118 20.08 0.62 -4.46
CA HIS A 118 19.32 0.31 -3.26
C HIS A 118 18.13 1.23 -3.06
N ASN A 119 17.03 0.69 -2.56
CA ASN A 119 15.95 1.43 -1.95
C ASN A 119 15.94 1.15 -0.43
N LYS A 120 15.90 2.20 0.38
CA LYS A 120 15.77 2.11 1.84
C LYS A 120 14.64 3.03 2.27
N VAL A 121 13.63 2.46 2.91
CA VAL A 121 12.48 3.18 3.45
C VAL A 121 12.43 2.95 4.95
N SER A 122 12.28 4.03 5.73
CA SER A 122 12.09 3.99 7.18
C SER A 122 10.83 4.79 7.51
N ILE A 123 9.87 4.16 8.17
CA ILE A 123 8.59 4.75 8.53
C ILE A 123 8.48 4.70 10.06
N GLY A 124 8.28 5.86 10.70
CA GLY A 124 8.18 5.98 12.15
C GLY A 124 6.79 5.74 12.71
N GLY A 125 5.79 5.65 11.85
CA GLY A 125 4.39 5.36 12.16
C GLY A 125 3.88 4.16 11.38
N ASP A 126 2.58 4.11 11.14
CA ASP A 126 1.92 3.05 10.40
C ASP A 126 2.16 3.18 8.89
N SER A 127 1.98 2.08 8.17
CA SER A 127 2.05 2.04 6.72
C SER A 127 0.92 1.19 6.16
N ASP A 128 -0.02 1.83 5.48
CA ASP A 128 -1.18 1.21 4.88
C ASP A 128 -1.03 1.15 3.36
N LEU A 129 -1.39 0.01 2.79
CA LEU A 129 -1.33 -0.23 1.36
C LEU A 129 -2.62 -0.91 0.89
N SER A 130 -3.48 -0.16 0.21
CA SER A 130 -4.73 -0.66 -0.38
C SER A 130 -4.58 -0.78 -1.91
N MET A 131 -5.05 -1.87 -2.49
CA MET A 131 -4.97 -2.16 -3.92
C MET A 131 -6.21 -2.89 -4.41
N ASP A 132 -6.84 -2.39 -5.47
CA ASP A 132 -7.92 -3.10 -6.17
C ASP A 132 -7.41 -4.16 -7.14
N GLY A 133 -6.13 -4.13 -7.45
CA GLY A 133 -5.50 -4.97 -8.45
C GLY A 133 -4.52 -6.00 -7.87
N ARG A 134 -3.74 -6.59 -8.76
CA ARG A 134 -2.74 -7.58 -8.39
C ARG A 134 -1.49 -6.95 -7.79
N HIS A 135 -1.08 -7.40 -6.62
CA HIS A 135 0.26 -7.17 -6.08
C HIS A 135 1.19 -8.34 -6.41
N LYS A 136 2.34 -8.08 -7.01
CA LYS A 136 3.33 -9.09 -7.35
C LYS A 136 4.73 -8.66 -6.90
N ILE A 137 5.37 -9.48 -6.08
CA ILE A 137 6.76 -9.31 -5.67
C ILE A 137 7.59 -10.41 -6.33
N TYR A 138 8.68 -10.03 -7.02
CA TYR A 138 9.62 -10.97 -7.64
C TYR A 138 11.04 -10.62 -7.19
N ILE A 139 11.68 -11.54 -6.50
CA ILE A 139 13.02 -11.38 -5.94
C ILE A 139 13.99 -12.33 -6.65
N ASN A 140 15.23 -11.90 -6.81
CA ASN A 140 16.30 -12.68 -7.44
C ASN A 140 16.06 -13.04 -8.91
N LYS A 141 15.53 -12.11 -9.70
CA LYS A 141 15.31 -12.31 -11.13
C LYS A 141 16.60 -12.66 -11.90
N SER A 142 17.76 -12.20 -11.42
CA SER A 142 19.09 -12.49 -12.00
C SER A 142 19.70 -13.81 -11.53
N ASN A 143 19.01 -14.61 -10.72
CA ASN A 143 19.46 -15.88 -10.18
C ASN A 143 20.82 -15.81 -9.46
N THR A 144 21.04 -14.76 -8.69
CA THR A 144 22.22 -14.57 -7.85
C THR A 144 21.98 -15.21 -6.47
N ALA A 145 22.98 -15.88 -5.91
CA ALA A 145 22.87 -16.48 -4.58
C ALA A 145 22.69 -15.43 -3.45
N ASN A 146 22.09 -15.85 -2.35
CA ASN A 146 21.86 -15.07 -1.12
C ASN A 146 20.86 -13.92 -1.20
N ASN A 147 19.91 -13.97 -2.12
CA ASN A 147 18.76 -13.05 -2.13
C ASN A 147 17.59 -13.67 -1.41
N HIS A 148 16.97 -12.90 -0.50
CA HIS A 148 15.89 -13.35 0.36
C HIS A 148 14.71 -12.37 0.32
N TYR A 149 13.54 -12.86 0.69
CA TYR A 149 12.41 -12.05 1.12
C TYR A 149 12.16 -12.35 2.59
N ASP A 150 12.62 -11.46 3.47
CA ASP A 150 12.50 -11.62 4.91
C ASP A 150 11.35 -10.78 5.44
N ILE A 151 10.45 -11.40 6.19
CA ILE A 151 9.43 -10.72 6.97
C ILE A 151 9.74 -10.99 8.44
N GLN A 152 10.06 -9.95 9.19
CA GLN A 152 10.35 -10.05 10.62
C GLN A 152 9.47 -9.07 11.39
N VAL A 153 8.74 -9.55 12.37
CA VAL A 153 7.99 -8.75 13.33
C VAL A 153 8.58 -8.89 14.72
N GLY A 154 8.58 -7.80 15.46
CA GLY A 154 9.15 -7.75 16.81
C GLY A 154 8.24 -8.36 17.88
N THR A 155 8.68 -8.24 19.12
CA THR A 155 7.96 -8.75 20.29
C THR A 155 6.60 -8.09 20.44
N GLY A 156 5.56 -8.88 20.62
CA GLY A 156 4.18 -8.41 20.81
C GLY A 156 3.43 -8.11 19.51
N ALA A 157 4.07 -8.28 18.34
CA ALA A 157 3.43 -8.11 17.03
C ALA A 157 3.10 -9.46 16.39
N SER A 158 2.21 -9.46 15.40
CA SER A 158 1.73 -10.66 14.71
C SER A 158 1.81 -10.48 13.19
N ILE A 159 1.84 -11.60 12.47
CA ILE A 159 1.59 -11.66 11.04
C ILE A 159 0.22 -12.32 10.83
N ASN A 160 -0.72 -11.60 10.24
CA ASN A 160 -2.03 -12.12 9.89
C ASN A 160 -2.12 -12.27 8.37
N ILE A 161 -2.54 -13.45 7.91
CA ILE A 161 -2.83 -13.73 6.51
C ILE A 161 -4.26 -14.23 6.45
N GLN A 162 -5.14 -13.45 5.84
CA GLN A 162 -6.56 -13.78 5.67
C GLN A 162 -6.89 -13.78 4.18
N VAL A 163 -7.63 -14.79 3.75
CA VAL A 163 -8.20 -14.91 2.41
C VAL A 163 -9.68 -15.27 2.56
N ASP A 164 -10.58 -14.38 2.21
CA ASP A 164 -12.02 -14.57 2.40
C ASP A 164 -12.58 -15.58 1.40
N SER A 165 -12.10 -15.54 0.16
CA SER A 165 -12.43 -16.54 -0.85
C SER A 165 -11.25 -16.79 -1.78
N GLY A 166 -10.94 -18.05 -2.06
CA GLY A 166 -9.77 -18.44 -2.85
C GLY A 166 -8.78 -19.27 -2.04
N ASP A 167 -7.56 -19.38 -2.52
CA ASP A 167 -6.57 -20.30 -1.99
C ASP A 167 -5.34 -19.57 -1.42
N VAL A 168 -4.75 -20.15 -0.38
CA VAL A 168 -3.38 -19.82 0.06
C VAL A 168 -2.47 -20.96 -0.42
N ASN A 169 -1.59 -20.68 -1.39
CA ASN A 169 -0.66 -21.64 -1.95
C ASN A 169 0.76 -21.38 -1.44
N LEU A 170 1.35 -22.33 -0.72
CA LEU A 170 2.73 -22.33 -0.30
C LEU A 170 3.49 -23.46 -0.99
N VAL A 171 4.36 -23.12 -1.96
CA VAL A 171 5.03 -24.09 -2.82
C VAL A 171 6.54 -23.84 -2.81
N THR A 172 7.32 -24.91 -2.60
CA THR A 172 8.75 -24.92 -2.84
C THR A 172 9.08 -26.05 -3.84
N THR A 173 9.83 -25.74 -4.89
CA THR A 173 10.13 -26.71 -5.97
C THR A 173 11.22 -27.69 -5.56
N THR A 174 12.27 -27.21 -4.90
CA THR A 174 13.45 -28.02 -4.54
C THR A 174 13.92 -27.82 -3.12
N GLY A 175 13.36 -26.85 -2.41
CA GLY A 175 13.73 -26.49 -1.03
C GLY A 175 12.88 -27.20 0.01
N LYS A 176 12.94 -26.70 1.24
CA LYS A 176 12.20 -27.18 2.40
C LYS A 176 11.19 -26.12 2.84
N ILE A 177 10.09 -26.55 3.41
CA ILE A 177 9.20 -25.72 4.22
C ILE A 177 9.46 -26.09 5.67
N ASN A 178 9.98 -25.14 6.46
CA ASN A 178 10.20 -25.32 7.90
C ASN A 178 9.14 -24.49 8.64
N MET A 179 8.39 -25.15 9.51
CA MET A 179 7.41 -24.53 10.40
C MET A 179 7.82 -24.85 11.83
N ASN A 180 8.11 -23.83 12.63
CA ASN A 180 8.59 -23.97 14.00
C ASN A 180 7.76 -23.06 14.91
N SER A 181 7.14 -23.60 15.94
CA SER A 181 6.36 -22.87 16.93
C SER A 181 6.92 -23.13 18.33
N GLY A 182 7.20 -22.07 19.07
CA GLY A 182 7.60 -22.17 20.47
C GLY A 182 6.41 -22.39 21.44
N GLY A 183 5.20 -22.25 20.95
CA GLY A 183 3.94 -22.52 21.65
C GLY A 183 3.09 -23.51 20.89
N ASP A 184 1.78 -23.35 20.95
CA ASP A 184 0.83 -24.23 20.27
C ASP A 184 0.88 -24.06 18.75
N TYR A 185 0.66 -25.16 18.04
CA TYR A 185 0.38 -25.17 16.60
C TYR A 185 -1.03 -25.70 16.37
N ASN A 186 -1.97 -24.86 15.97
CA ASN A 186 -3.37 -25.19 15.78
C ASN A 186 -3.72 -25.29 14.28
N LEU A 187 -4.20 -26.44 13.84
CA LEU A 187 -4.70 -26.65 12.49
C LEU A 187 -6.18 -27.04 12.54
N LYS A 188 -7.07 -26.21 11.96
CA LYS A 188 -8.50 -26.50 11.84
C LYS A 188 -8.88 -26.56 10.35
N VAL A 189 -9.43 -27.68 9.91
CA VAL A 189 -9.86 -27.91 8.53
C VAL A 189 -11.35 -28.22 8.52
N GLY A 190 -12.14 -27.38 7.84
CA GLY A 190 -13.59 -27.58 7.71
C GLY A 190 -13.99 -28.61 6.66
N GLY A 191 -13.08 -28.97 5.77
CA GLY A 191 -13.27 -29.98 4.73
C GLY A 191 -12.31 -31.16 4.88
N ASN A 192 -11.74 -31.63 3.80
CA ASN A 192 -10.81 -32.75 3.80
C ASN A 192 -9.38 -32.28 4.11
N PHE A 193 -8.70 -33.00 4.99
CA PHE A 193 -7.26 -32.86 5.18
C PHE A 193 -6.54 -34.02 4.49
N ARG A 194 -5.61 -33.72 3.59
CA ARG A 194 -4.78 -34.71 2.88
C ARG A 194 -3.30 -34.46 3.13
N LEU A 195 -2.61 -35.51 3.55
CA LEU A 195 -1.15 -35.51 3.70
C LEU A 195 -0.57 -36.64 2.84
N GLU A 196 0.30 -36.29 1.89
CA GLU A 196 1.04 -37.23 1.06
C GLU A 196 2.54 -37.07 1.31
N VAL A 197 3.21 -38.13 1.67
CA VAL A 197 4.65 -38.18 1.95
C VAL A 197 5.25 -39.30 1.12
N ALA A 198 6.12 -38.97 0.17
CA ALA A 198 6.77 -39.97 -0.68
C ALA A 198 7.93 -40.71 0.03
N GLY A 199 8.48 -40.12 1.07
CA GLY A 199 9.52 -40.71 1.90
C GLY A 199 8.97 -41.09 3.29
N ASP A 200 9.80 -40.95 4.29
CA ASP A 200 9.45 -41.26 5.67
C ASP A 200 8.64 -40.13 6.32
N MET A 201 7.66 -40.49 7.12
CA MET A 201 6.98 -39.60 8.03
C MET A 201 7.36 -39.95 9.46
N LEU A 202 8.00 -39.02 10.18
CA LEU A 202 8.33 -39.16 11.58
C LEU A 202 7.41 -38.28 12.42
N SER A 203 6.76 -38.86 13.42
CA SER A 203 5.99 -38.13 14.43
C SER A 203 6.52 -38.50 15.81
N ASN A 204 7.08 -37.51 16.51
CA ASN A 204 7.61 -37.66 17.86
C ASN A 204 6.73 -36.87 18.84
N ILE A 205 6.11 -37.53 19.79
CA ILE A 205 5.17 -36.93 20.73
C ILE A 205 5.59 -37.38 22.15
N GLU A 206 6.07 -36.44 22.96
CA GLU A 206 6.49 -36.74 24.34
C GLU A 206 5.30 -36.86 25.30
N GLY A 207 4.16 -36.33 24.95
CA GLY A 207 2.90 -36.41 25.68
C GLY A 207 1.93 -37.44 25.12
N SER A 208 0.65 -37.20 25.32
CA SER A 208 -0.41 -38.08 24.80
C SER A 208 -0.74 -37.75 23.36
N ASN A 209 -0.90 -38.76 22.54
CA ASN A 209 -1.52 -38.63 21.20
C ASN A 209 -2.96 -39.16 21.28
N THR A 210 -3.93 -38.28 21.02
CA THR A 210 -5.35 -38.65 20.99
C THR A 210 -5.92 -38.45 19.59
N GLU A 211 -6.50 -39.52 19.05
CA GLU A 211 -7.14 -39.51 17.76
C GLU A 211 -8.60 -39.99 17.90
N ASN A 212 -9.56 -39.08 17.62
CA ASN A 212 -10.97 -39.37 17.68
C ASN A 212 -11.56 -39.42 16.26
N THR A 213 -12.15 -40.52 15.88
CA THR A 213 -12.75 -40.77 14.58
C THR A 213 -14.18 -41.26 14.76
N THR A 214 -15.18 -40.57 14.18
CA THR A 214 -16.58 -41.01 14.22
C THR A 214 -16.90 -42.03 13.14
N GLY A 215 -16.08 -42.13 12.09
CA GLY A 215 -16.19 -43.10 11.02
C GLY A 215 -15.14 -44.20 11.10
N ALA A 216 -14.94 -44.92 10.01
CA ALA A 216 -13.92 -45.97 9.95
C ALA A 216 -12.50 -45.37 9.89
N LYS A 217 -11.61 -45.87 10.72
CA LYS A 217 -10.16 -45.64 10.65
C LYS A 217 -9.49 -46.85 10.00
N THR A 218 -8.75 -46.64 8.92
CA THR A 218 -8.01 -47.73 8.23
C THR A 218 -6.53 -47.45 8.31
N ILE A 219 -5.75 -48.36 8.86
CA ILE A 219 -4.29 -48.33 8.88
C ILE A 219 -3.80 -49.51 8.07
N ARG A 220 -2.93 -49.29 7.10
CA ARG A 220 -2.33 -50.34 6.27
C ARG A 220 -0.83 -50.16 6.21
N GLY A 221 -0.09 -51.20 6.41
CA GLY A 221 1.38 -51.23 6.34
C GLY A 221 1.89 -52.66 6.23
N ALA A 222 3.11 -52.84 5.75
CA ALA A 222 3.76 -54.15 5.71
C ALA A 222 3.99 -54.70 7.13
N THR A 223 4.29 -53.79 8.06
CA THR A 223 4.39 -54.09 9.50
C THR A 223 3.68 -52.96 10.25
N ILE A 224 2.85 -53.30 11.21
CA ILE A 224 2.23 -52.38 12.15
C ILE A 224 2.64 -52.88 13.54
N ASP A 225 3.54 -52.15 14.19
CA ASP A 225 4.00 -52.41 15.55
C ASP A 225 3.29 -51.48 16.53
N LEU A 226 2.48 -52.01 17.40
CA LEU A 226 1.76 -51.30 18.45
C LEU A 226 2.33 -51.79 19.78
N ASN A 227 3.46 -51.21 20.13
CA ASN A 227 4.12 -51.61 21.40
C ASN A 227 3.25 -51.20 22.59
N PRO A 228 2.91 -52.11 23.52
CA PRO A 228 2.07 -51.84 24.66
C PRO A 228 2.75 -50.97 25.72
#